data_70bbfa16187db66cec8a627fb595ff49
#
_entry.id   70bbfa16187db66cec8a627fb595ff49
#
_cell.length_a   1.000
_cell.length_b   1.000
_cell.length_c   1.000
_cell.angle_alpha   90.00
_cell.angle_beta   90.00
_cell.angle_gamma   90.00
#
_symmetry.space_group_name_H-M   'P 1'
#
loop_
_entity.id
_entity.type
_entity.pdbx_description
1 polymer ?
#
loop_
_entity_poly.entity_id
_entity_poly.type
_entity_poly.pdbx_seq_one_letter_code
_entity_poly.pdbx_strand_id
1 'polypeptide(L)'
;LLIIAREVGLRQELDDIAVEPVVPMGAVEHVDRSELIDALAAQDAAFAERCAAAAANGKVLRYVARLEDGRCRVSIEAVDRDGPLGAIRDGQNALVIHSRYYQPLPMVLRGYGAGAAVTAAGVFGDLLRTVWRPLDN
;
A
#
# COMPACT_ATOMS: atom_id res chain seq x y z
N LEU A 1 -4.74 4.48 -4.19
CA LEU A 1 -5.78 4.92 -3.24
C LEU A 1 -6.79 5.84 -3.92
N LEU A 2 -6.35 6.92 -4.61
CA LEU A 2 -7.21 7.90 -5.27
C LEU A 2 -8.20 7.27 -6.25
N ILE A 3 -7.75 6.35 -7.10
CA ILE A 3 -8.60 5.63 -8.05
C ILE A 3 -9.73 4.89 -7.30
N ILE A 4 -9.38 4.14 -6.26
CA ILE A 4 -10.36 3.41 -5.45
C ILE A 4 -11.35 4.37 -4.79
N ALA A 5 -10.89 5.50 -4.26
CA ALA A 5 -11.76 6.51 -3.66
C ALA A 5 -12.78 7.05 -4.67
N ARG A 6 -12.36 7.34 -5.89
CA ARG A 6 -13.24 7.80 -6.98
C ARG A 6 -14.23 6.73 -7.43
N GLU A 7 -13.79 5.47 -7.54
CA GLU A 7 -14.66 4.33 -7.90
C GLU A 7 -15.76 4.07 -6.87
N VAL A 8 -15.51 4.35 -5.58
CA VAL A 8 -16.56 4.27 -4.54
C VAL A 8 -17.37 5.56 -4.39
N GLY A 9 -17.20 6.52 -5.31
CA GLY A 9 -18.03 7.72 -5.41
C GLY A 9 -17.54 8.94 -4.59
N LEU A 10 -16.33 8.88 -4.04
CA LEU A 10 -15.76 10.04 -3.36
C LEU A 10 -15.13 11.03 -4.36
N ARG A 11 -15.39 12.31 -4.16
CA ARG A 11 -14.73 13.38 -4.89
C ARG A 11 -13.44 13.74 -4.16
N GLN A 12 -12.32 13.20 -4.63
CA GLN A 12 -11.00 13.41 -4.04
C GLN A 12 -10.01 13.81 -5.12
N GLU A 13 -9.09 14.69 -4.79
CA GLU A 13 -7.91 15.02 -5.57
C GLU A 13 -6.65 14.49 -4.88
N LEU A 14 -5.51 14.56 -5.56
CA LEU A 14 -4.27 14.02 -5.00
C LEU A 14 -3.85 14.75 -3.73
N ASP A 15 -4.07 16.06 -3.70
CA ASP A 15 -3.73 16.94 -2.58
C ASP A 15 -4.65 16.74 -1.35
N ASP A 16 -5.80 16.07 -1.52
CA ASP A 16 -6.69 15.72 -0.40
C ASP A 16 -6.22 14.48 0.36
N ILE A 17 -5.22 13.78 -0.16
CA ILE A 17 -4.69 12.57 0.47
C ILE A 17 -3.59 12.93 1.45
N ALA A 18 -3.82 12.66 2.73
CA ALA A 18 -2.78 12.81 3.74
C ALA A 18 -1.71 11.72 3.57
N VAL A 19 -0.48 12.11 3.23
CA VAL A 19 0.63 11.18 3.05
C VAL A 19 1.71 11.44 4.10
N GLU A 20 1.95 10.44 4.96
CA GLU A 20 3.13 10.39 5.82
C GLU A 20 4.25 9.71 5.04
N PRO A 21 5.35 10.39 4.72
CA PRO A 21 6.46 9.76 4.02
C PRO A 21 7.14 8.71 4.92
N VAL A 22 7.64 7.63 4.32
CA VAL A 22 8.35 6.56 5.06
C VAL A 22 9.60 7.10 5.72
N VAL A 23 10.32 7.98 5.04
CA VAL A 23 11.47 8.69 5.57
C VAL A 23 11.13 10.18 5.65
N PRO A 24 11.42 10.86 6.77
CA PRO A 24 11.20 12.29 6.88
C PRO A 24 11.86 13.04 5.72
N MET A 25 11.12 13.86 4.99
CA MET A 25 11.61 14.55 3.80
C MET A 25 12.87 15.37 4.10
N GLY A 26 12.93 16.03 5.26
CA GLY A 26 14.11 16.78 5.68
C GLY A 26 15.39 15.97 5.88
N ALA A 27 15.26 14.63 5.98
CA ALA A 27 16.43 13.74 6.08
C ALA A 27 17.05 13.41 4.72
N VAL A 28 16.31 13.59 3.63
CA VAL A 28 16.74 13.22 2.26
C VAL A 28 16.60 14.36 1.24
N GLU A 29 15.99 15.47 1.64
CA GLU A 29 15.85 16.67 0.84
C GLU A 29 17.22 17.32 0.68
N HIS A 30 17.74 17.59 -0.40
CA HIS A 30 19.08 18.16 -0.66
C HIS A 30 20.27 17.21 -0.47
N VAL A 31 20.01 15.91 -0.39
CA VAL A 31 21.07 14.89 -0.31
C VAL A 31 21.41 14.42 -1.73
N ASP A 32 22.70 14.42 -2.06
CA ASP A 32 23.17 13.85 -3.32
C ASP A 32 22.91 12.34 -3.39
N ARG A 33 22.73 11.83 -4.61
CA ARG A 33 22.44 10.42 -4.83
C ARG A 33 23.49 9.46 -4.22
N SER A 34 24.75 9.89 -4.17
CA SER A 34 25.85 9.14 -3.56
C SER A 34 25.76 9.06 -2.03
N GLU A 35 25.15 10.06 -1.41
CA GLU A 35 25.02 10.17 0.05
C GLU A 35 23.66 9.64 0.55
N LEU A 36 22.74 9.34 -0.36
CA LEU A 36 21.38 8.92 -0.02
C LEU A 36 21.35 7.68 0.89
N ILE A 37 22.22 6.71 0.63
CA ILE A 37 22.27 5.47 1.42
C ILE A 37 22.69 5.76 2.86
N ASP A 38 23.66 6.64 3.07
CA ASP A 38 24.12 7.03 4.41
C ASP A 38 23.05 7.82 5.15
N ALA A 39 22.36 8.74 4.44
CA ALA A 39 21.24 9.49 4.99
C ALA A 39 20.07 8.59 5.41
N LEU A 40 19.78 7.52 4.64
CA LEU A 40 18.79 6.52 4.98
C LEU A 40 19.24 5.67 6.17
N ALA A 41 20.50 5.23 6.21
CA ALA A 41 21.05 4.44 7.31
C ALA A 41 20.99 5.19 8.65
N ALA A 42 21.08 6.52 8.62
CA ALA A 42 20.90 7.34 9.82
C ALA A 42 19.50 7.22 10.46
N GLN A 43 18.49 6.72 9.72
CA GLN A 43 17.14 6.51 10.23
C GLN A 43 16.94 5.12 10.84
N ASP A 44 17.89 4.19 10.70
CA ASP A 44 17.74 2.79 11.07
C ASP A 44 17.44 2.61 12.57
N ALA A 45 18.08 3.39 13.43
CA ALA A 45 17.85 3.31 14.87
C ALA A 45 16.40 3.67 15.25
N ALA A 46 15.86 4.74 14.69
CA ALA A 46 14.49 5.17 14.95
C ALA A 46 13.48 4.14 14.40
N PHE A 47 13.75 3.56 13.22
CA PHE A 47 12.93 2.48 12.68
C PHE A 47 13.00 1.22 13.52
N ALA A 48 14.18 0.84 14.02
CA ALA A 48 14.35 -0.31 14.90
C ALA A 48 13.53 -0.16 16.17
N GLU A 49 13.52 1.02 16.81
CA GLU A 49 12.67 1.31 17.96
C GLU A 49 11.17 1.16 17.64
N ARG A 50 10.72 1.73 16.53
CA ARG A 50 9.31 1.59 16.08
C ARG A 50 8.94 0.13 15.84
N CYS A 51 9.83 -0.64 15.22
CA CYS A 51 9.63 -2.08 14.99
C CYS A 51 9.57 -2.85 16.31
N ALA A 52 10.46 -2.57 17.25
CA ALA A 52 10.48 -3.22 18.55
C ALA A 52 9.22 -2.91 19.37
N ALA A 53 8.78 -1.66 19.38
CA ALA A 53 7.54 -1.23 20.03
C ALA A 53 6.30 -1.91 19.42
N ALA A 54 6.23 -2.05 18.11
CA ALA A 54 5.16 -2.78 17.44
C ALA A 54 5.20 -4.27 17.82
N ALA A 55 6.39 -4.90 17.78
CA ALA A 55 6.57 -6.31 18.07
C ALA A 55 6.21 -6.67 19.52
N ALA A 56 6.51 -5.82 20.49
CA ALA A 56 6.13 -5.98 21.88
C ALA A 56 4.61 -6.07 22.09
N ASN A 57 3.83 -5.54 21.14
CA ASN A 57 2.36 -5.57 21.15
C ASN A 57 1.78 -6.59 20.15
N GLY A 58 2.55 -7.56 19.68
CA GLY A 58 2.10 -8.55 18.69
C GLY A 58 1.83 -7.98 17.31
N LYS A 59 2.36 -6.79 17.01
CA LYS A 59 2.13 -6.06 15.75
C LYS A 59 3.36 -6.03 14.86
N VAL A 60 3.16 -5.64 13.62
CA VAL A 60 4.22 -5.36 12.63
C VAL A 60 3.92 -4.03 11.95
N LEU A 61 4.97 -3.32 11.53
CA LEU A 61 4.79 -2.11 10.76
C LEU A 61 4.48 -2.44 9.30
N ARG A 62 3.52 -1.70 8.74
CA ARG A 62 3.18 -1.74 7.31
C ARG A 62 2.94 -0.33 6.80
N TYR A 63 3.30 -0.09 5.55
CA TYR A 63 2.92 1.14 4.85
C TYR A 63 1.53 0.92 4.25
N VAL A 64 0.54 1.61 4.79
CA VAL A 64 -0.88 1.34 4.53
C VAL A 64 -1.51 2.54 3.85
N ALA A 65 -2.18 2.30 2.73
CA ALA A 65 -3.09 3.24 2.11
C ALA A 65 -4.52 2.94 2.63
N ARG A 66 -5.12 3.87 3.34
CA ARG A 66 -6.41 3.70 4.00
C ARG A 66 -7.47 4.67 3.46
N LEU A 67 -8.62 4.12 3.15
CA LEU A 67 -9.84 4.86 2.88
C LEU A 67 -10.85 4.50 3.97
N GLU A 68 -11.17 5.42 4.84
CA GLU A 68 -12.07 5.23 5.97
C GLU A 68 -12.83 6.53 6.25
N ASP A 69 -14.14 6.45 6.48
CA ASP A 69 -15.01 7.59 6.75
C ASP A 69 -14.87 8.75 5.75
N GLY A 70 -14.72 8.39 4.46
CA GLY A 70 -14.56 9.35 3.37
C GLY A 70 -13.20 10.06 3.32
N ARG A 71 -12.23 9.64 4.13
CA ARG A 71 -10.88 10.21 4.18
C ARG A 71 -9.85 9.25 3.64
N CYS A 72 -8.90 9.79 2.89
CA CYS A 72 -7.78 9.06 2.34
C CYS A 72 -6.48 9.42 3.07
N ARG A 73 -5.73 8.41 3.49
CA ARG A 73 -4.38 8.61 4.05
C ARG A 73 -3.45 7.48 3.66
N VAL A 74 -2.16 7.78 3.64
CA VAL A 74 -1.09 6.80 3.46
C VAL A 74 -0.09 7.01 4.58
N SER A 75 0.16 5.98 5.39
CA SER A 75 1.02 6.11 6.58
C SER A 75 1.63 4.77 6.99
N ILE A 76 2.66 4.82 7.85
CA ILE A 76 3.18 3.64 8.51
C ILE A 76 2.27 3.31 9.69
N GLU A 77 1.66 2.14 9.66
CA GLU A 77 0.75 1.65 10.70
C GLU A 77 1.29 0.39 11.38
N ALA A 78 1.10 0.30 12.70
CA ALA A 78 1.30 -0.92 13.45
C ALA A 78 0.03 -1.79 13.38
N VAL A 79 0.05 -2.84 12.57
CA VAL A 79 -1.07 -3.76 12.33
C VAL A 79 -0.83 -5.10 13.02
N ASP A 80 -1.91 -5.81 13.34
CA ASP A 80 -1.80 -7.13 13.97
C ASP A 80 -1.01 -8.08 13.08
N ARG A 81 -0.02 -8.76 13.63
CA ARG A 81 0.92 -9.64 12.93
C ARG A 81 0.20 -10.72 12.12
N ASP A 82 -0.83 -11.30 12.70
CA ASP A 82 -1.61 -12.40 12.10
C ASP A 82 -2.85 -11.92 11.35
N GLY A 83 -3.08 -10.60 11.37
CA GLY A 83 -4.15 -9.97 10.61
C GLY A 83 -3.86 -9.92 9.11
N PRO A 84 -4.87 -9.57 8.30
CA PRO A 84 -4.77 -9.64 6.83
C PRO A 84 -3.65 -8.79 6.24
N LEU A 85 -3.33 -7.65 6.85
CA LEU A 85 -2.21 -6.80 6.43
C LEU A 85 -0.88 -7.25 7.04
N GLY A 86 -0.88 -7.74 8.29
CA GLY A 86 0.35 -8.17 8.96
C GLY A 86 0.90 -9.50 8.42
N ALA A 87 0.03 -10.39 7.98
CA ALA A 87 0.38 -11.70 7.45
C ALA A 87 1.00 -11.68 6.03
N ILE A 88 1.12 -10.51 5.40
CA ILE A 88 1.78 -10.35 4.09
C ILE A 88 3.25 -10.73 4.19
N ARG A 89 3.77 -11.45 3.21
CA ARG A 89 5.17 -11.89 3.12
C ARG A 89 5.75 -11.54 1.75
N ASP A 90 7.04 -11.39 1.70
CA ASP A 90 7.81 -11.14 0.48
C ASP A 90 7.25 -9.95 -0.33
N GLY A 91 7.08 -10.11 -1.64
CA GLY A 91 6.52 -9.10 -2.54
C GLY A 91 4.99 -9.09 -2.65
N GLN A 92 4.27 -9.70 -1.68
CA GLN A 92 2.81 -9.71 -1.70
C GLN A 92 2.23 -8.33 -1.37
N ASN A 93 1.10 -8.03 -2.01
CA ASN A 93 0.22 -6.93 -1.66
C ASN A 93 -1.11 -7.48 -1.14
N ALA A 94 -1.81 -6.70 -0.33
CA ALA A 94 -3.16 -7.03 0.10
C ALA A 94 -4.08 -5.81 -0.05
N LEU A 95 -5.30 -6.07 -0.49
CA LEU A 95 -6.42 -5.14 -0.40
C LEU A 95 -7.43 -5.75 0.57
N VAL A 96 -7.74 -5.00 1.63
CA VAL A 96 -8.67 -5.41 2.68
C VAL A 96 -9.90 -4.50 2.60
N ILE A 97 -11.06 -5.10 2.38
CA ILE A 97 -12.31 -4.37 2.19
C ILE A 97 -13.29 -4.76 3.28
N HIS A 98 -13.64 -3.78 4.12
CA HIS A 98 -14.76 -3.86 5.04
C HIS A 98 -15.99 -3.25 4.38
N SER A 99 -17.11 -3.94 4.46
CA SER A 99 -18.37 -3.43 3.93
C SER A 99 -19.53 -3.92 4.79
N ARG A 100 -20.73 -3.47 4.46
CA ARG A 100 -21.95 -3.97 5.13
C ARG A 100 -22.08 -5.50 5.10
N TYR A 101 -21.54 -6.15 4.06
CA TYR A 101 -21.65 -7.60 3.87
C TYR A 101 -20.39 -8.37 4.33
N TYR A 102 -19.25 -7.68 4.40
CA TYR A 102 -17.95 -8.25 4.78
C TYR A 102 -17.52 -7.68 6.12
N GLN A 103 -18.22 -8.07 7.17
CA GLN A 103 -17.92 -7.79 8.58
C GLN A 103 -18.57 -8.85 9.49
N PRO A 104 -17.93 -9.23 10.61
CA PRO A 104 -16.65 -8.72 11.11
C PRO A 104 -15.43 -9.19 10.29
N LEU A 105 -15.60 -10.20 9.41
CA LEU A 105 -14.53 -10.67 8.54
C LEU A 105 -14.52 -9.88 7.23
N PRO A 106 -13.42 -9.16 6.92
CA PRO A 106 -13.30 -8.41 5.68
C PRO A 106 -13.09 -9.32 4.47
N MET A 107 -13.41 -8.82 3.29
CA MET A 107 -12.92 -9.42 2.06
C MET A 107 -11.44 -9.07 1.89
N VAL A 108 -10.61 -10.08 1.59
CA VAL A 108 -9.17 -9.91 1.43
C VAL A 108 -8.74 -10.42 0.05
N LEU A 109 -8.19 -9.53 -0.75
CA LEU A 109 -7.50 -9.87 -1.99
C LEU A 109 -5.99 -9.80 -1.71
N ARG A 110 -5.28 -10.91 -1.94
CA ARG A 110 -3.84 -10.98 -1.70
C ARG A 110 -3.13 -11.65 -2.85
N GLY A 111 -2.01 -11.11 -3.26
CA GLY A 111 -1.18 -11.65 -4.33
C GLY A 111 0.03 -10.79 -4.61
N TYR A 112 0.84 -11.21 -5.57
CA TYR A 112 1.94 -10.39 -6.06
C TYR A 112 1.39 -9.26 -6.94
N GLY A 113 1.75 -8.02 -6.64
CA GLY A 113 1.37 -6.84 -7.44
C GLY A 113 2.42 -6.48 -8.48
N ALA A 114 3.66 -6.96 -8.32
CA ALA A 114 4.79 -6.67 -9.19
C ALA A 114 5.58 -7.93 -9.51
N GLY A 115 6.47 -7.81 -10.49
CA GLY A 115 7.31 -8.89 -10.98
C GLY A 115 7.09 -9.14 -12.47
N ALA A 116 8.13 -9.59 -13.17
CA ALA A 116 8.11 -9.73 -14.63
C ALA A 116 6.94 -10.58 -15.14
N ALA A 117 6.70 -11.74 -14.52
CA ALA A 117 5.63 -12.64 -14.94
C ALA A 117 4.22 -12.05 -14.72
N VAL A 118 3.98 -11.45 -13.56
CA VAL A 118 2.67 -10.85 -13.23
C VAL A 118 2.38 -9.66 -14.14
N THR A 119 3.38 -8.80 -14.35
CA THR A 119 3.24 -7.64 -15.23
C THR A 119 3.02 -8.07 -16.68
N ALA A 120 3.80 -9.03 -17.18
CA ALA A 120 3.62 -9.56 -18.53
C ALA A 120 2.25 -10.20 -18.73
N ALA A 121 1.75 -10.95 -17.75
CA ALA A 121 0.41 -11.54 -17.80
C ALA A 121 -0.70 -10.47 -17.84
N GLY A 122 -0.54 -9.38 -17.08
CA GLY A 122 -1.46 -8.24 -17.10
C GLY A 122 -1.50 -7.56 -18.48
N VAL A 123 -0.34 -7.20 -19.01
CA VAL A 123 -0.22 -6.58 -20.34
C VAL A 123 -0.78 -7.48 -21.44
N PHE A 124 -0.46 -8.77 -21.40
CA PHE A 124 -0.98 -9.74 -22.38
C PHE A 124 -2.51 -9.90 -22.25
N GLY A 125 -3.04 -9.95 -21.04
CA GLY A 125 -4.49 -10.00 -20.81
C GLY A 125 -5.21 -8.77 -21.37
N ASP A 126 -4.65 -7.58 -21.22
CA ASP A 126 -5.21 -6.36 -21.77
C ASP A 126 -5.13 -6.34 -23.30
N LEU A 127 -4.03 -6.83 -23.89
CA LEU A 127 -3.89 -6.99 -25.33
C LEU A 127 -4.99 -7.94 -25.87
N LEU A 128 -5.23 -9.08 -25.24
CA LEU A 128 -6.29 -10.00 -25.64
C LEU A 128 -7.68 -9.35 -25.58
N ARG A 129 -7.95 -8.53 -24.56
CA ARG A 129 -9.23 -7.80 -24.45
C ARG A 129 -9.44 -6.82 -25.60
N THR A 130 -8.39 -6.21 -26.15
CA THR A 130 -8.53 -5.32 -27.31
C THR A 130 -8.88 -6.06 -28.59
N VAL A 131 -8.42 -7.30 -28.73
CA VAL A 131 -8.70 -8.16 -29.91
C VAL A 131 -10.05 -8.86 -29.78
N TRP A 132 -10.46 -9.21 -28.56
CA TRP A 132 -11.69 -9.97 -28.25
C TRP A 132 -12.86 -9.09 -27.82
N ARG A 133 -12.85 -7.82 -28.15
CA ARG A 133 -14.03 -7.01 -27.96
C ARG A 133 -15.11 -7.51 -28.91
N PRO A 134 -16.27 -8.00 -28.45
CA PRO A 134 -17.37 -8.29 -29.34
C PRO A 134 -17.67 -7.01 -30.13
N LEU A 135 -17.73 -7.11 -31.44
CA LEU A 135 -18.25 -6.01 -32.25
C LEU A 135 -19.71 -5.85 -31.80
N ASP A 136 -19.99 -4.78 -31.08
CA ASP A 136 -21.36 -4.40 -30.75
C ASP A 136 -22.11 -4.25 -32.06
N ASN A 137 -23.06 -5.14 -32.32
CA ASN A 137 -24.04 -5.07 -33.43
C ASN A 137 -25.09 -4.02 -33.12
#